data_beac964ca6071fc441d4141a0a54f3a3
#
_entry.id   beac964ca6071fc441d4141a0a54f3a3
#
_cell.length_a   1.000
_cell.length_b   1.000
_cell.length_c   1.000
_cell.angle_alpha   90.00
_cell.angle_beta   90.00
_cell.angle_gamma   90.00
#
_symmetry.space_group_name_H-M   'P 1'
#
loop_
_entity.id
_entity.type
_entity.pdbx_description
1 polymer ?
#
loop_
_entity_poly.entity_id
_entity_poly.type
_entity_poly.pdbx_seq_one_letter_code
_entity_poly.pdbx_strand_id
1 'polypeptide(L)'
;LLFILSCKDKETAKKKEIEAFSTIPTLFTLLNQEESGFYFMNEVNQSEAFNIMTYEYFYNGGGVGIGDINNDGLPDIFMTGNTFGGRLYLNKGNLEFEQISGSANIFTRGFTTDVSFVDINDDGYQDIYLCKSMAGEIEYRENLLYINNQNNTFTNKAKEYGIADAGFSNQSVFFDNDNDYDNDGDLDLYVMNHRADFDNAHSIYDTK
;
A
#
# COMPACT_ATOMS: atom_id res chain seq x y z
N LEU A 1 -51.60 38.72 16.11
CA LEU A 1 -51.14 37.50 16.83
C LEU A 1 -50.04 36.82 16.01
N LEU A 2 -48.81 37.02 16.44
CA LEU A 2 -47.62 36.53 15.75
C LEU A 2 -47.33 35.11 16.27
N PHE A 3 -47.44 34.07 15.43
CA PHE A 3 -47.01 32.75 15.78
C PHE A 3 -45.50 32.59 15.45
N ILE A 4 -44.66 32.52 16.49
CA ILE A 4 -43.29 32.13 16.40
C ILE A 4 -43.26 30.58 16.43
N LEU A 5 -43.18 29.95 15.28
CA LEU A 5 -42.87 28.50 15.19
C LEU A 5 -41.42 28.27 15.53
N SER A 6 -41.20 27.64 16.66
CA SER A 6 -39.92 27.31 17.25
C SER A 6 -39.16 26.29 16.41
N CYS A 7 -37.94 26.62 16.02
CA CYS A 7 -36.97 25.69 15.39
C CYS A 7 -36.44 24.57 16.32
N LYS A 8 -37.07 24.32 17.46
CA LYS A 8 -36.61 23.30 18.42
C LYS A 8 -36.83 21.84 17.97
N ASP A 9 -37.75 21.60 17.05
CA ASP A 9 -38.10 20.24 16.68
C ASP A 9 -37.11 19.55 15.73
N LYS A 10 -36.35 20.33 14.96
CA LYS A 10 -35.36 19.76 14.03
C LYS A 10 -34.09 19.31 14.71
N GLU A 11 -33.66 19.98 15.76
CA GLU A 11 -32.46 19.61 16.53
C GLU A 11 -32.71 18.36 17.39
N THR A 12 -33.91 18.24 17.99
CA THR A 12 -34.31 17.08 18.78
C THR A 12 -34.54 15.85 17.90
N ALA A 13 -35.07 16.00 16.70
CA ALA A 13 -35.21 14.92 15.73
C ALA A 13 -33.85 14.41 15.26
N LYS A 14 -32.92 15.32 14.94
CA LYS A 14 -31.56 14.98 14.51
C LYS A 14 -30.74 14.30 15.63
N LYS A 15 -30.93 14.75 16.88
CA LYS A 15 -30.31 14.14 18.06
C LYS A 15 -30.84 12.74 18.34
N LYS A 16 -32.17 12.51 18.18
CA LYS A 16 -32.76 11.18 18.28
C LYS A 16 -32.35 10.23 17.17
N GLU A 17 -32.16 10.73 15.96
CA GLU A 17 -31.65 9.92 14.83
C GLU A 17 -30.19 9.49 15.07
N ILE A 18 -29.35 10.39 15.61
CA ILE A 18 -27.95 10.09 15.97
C ILE A 18 -27.88 9.10 17.13
N GLU A 19 -28.75 9.24 18.16
CA GLU A 19 -28.81 8.29 19.28
C GLU A 19 -29.38 6.92 18.86
N ALA A 20 -30.29 6.85 17.91
CA ALA A 20 -30.79 5.59 17.37
C ALA A 20 -29.74 4.86 16.51
N PHE A 21 -28.84 5.59 15.84
CA PHE A 21 -27.74 5.00 15.10
C PHE A 21 -26.67 4.41 16.03
N SER A 22 -26.52 4.95 17.24
CA SER A 22 -25.52 4.48 18.22
C SER A 22 -25.88 3.15 18.91
N THR A 23 -27.13 2.66 18.74
CA THR A 23 -27.61 1.40 19.32
C THR A 23 -27.52 0.20 18.36
N ILE A 24 -27.17 0.42 17.08
CA ILE A 24 -26.93 -0.68 16.14
C ILE A 24 -25.50 -1.17 16.39
N PRO A 25 -25.29 -2.47 16.69
CA PRO A 25 -23.94 -3.00 16.82
C PRO A 25 -23.17 -2.73 15.51
N THR A 26 -22.10 -1.95 15.61
CA THR A 26 -21.25 -1.67 14.45
C THR A 26 -20.48 -2.94 14.07
N LEU A 27 -20.49 -3.29 12.79
CA LEU A 27 -19.69 -4.41 12.27
C LEU A 27 -18.19 -4.10 12.35
N PHE A 28 -17.82 -2.82 12.32
CA PHE A 28 -16.44 -2.34 12.40
C PHE A 28 -16.27 -1.39 13.58
N THR A 29 -15.14 -1.47 14.23
CA THR A 29 -14.73 -0.56 15.30
C THR A 29 -13.52 0.24 14.86
N LEU A 30 -13.58 1.56 15.04
CA LEU A 30 -12.40 2.41 14.80
C LEU A 30 -11.40 2.18 15.93
N LEU A 31 -10.19 1.76 15.58
CA LEU A 31 -9.09 1.60 16.53
C LEU A 31 -8.51 2.97 16.90
N ASN A 32 -8.20 3.14 18.18
CA ASN A 32 -7.45 4.28 18.66
C ASN A 32 -5.97 4.10 18.31
N GLN A 33 -5.35 5.13 17.74
CA GLN A 33 -3.93 5.09 17.36
C GLN A 33 -2.99 4.89 18.57
N GLU A 34 -3.33 5.48 19.72
CA GLU A 34 -2.53 5.35 20.93
C GLU A 34 -2.57 3.93 21.50
N GLU A 35 -3.71 3.26 21.40
CA GLU A 35 -3.90 1.89 21.86
C GLU A 35 -3.34 0.86 20.87
N SER A 36 -3.51 1.11 19.59
CA SER A 36 -3.06 0.18 18.55
C SER A 36 -1.59 0.33 18.16
N GLY A 37 -0.94 1.47 18.47
CA GLY A 37 0.40 1.77 17.99
C GLY A 37 0.49 2.01 16.47
N PHE A 38 -0.65 2.08 15.77
CA PHE A 38 -0.72 2.20 14.33
C PHE A 38 -0.78 3.66 13.91
N TYR A 39 0.38 4.25 13.60
CA TYR A 39 0.52 5.65 13.19
C TYR A 39 0.95 5.72 11.73
N PHE A 40 0.00 5.87 10.82
CA PHE A 40 0.29 6.06 9.41
C PHE A 40 -0.56 7.18 8.83
N MET A 41 0.09 8.07 8.10
CA MET A 41 -0.57 9.09 7.30
C MET A 41 0.15 9.18 5.94
N ASN A 42 -0.58 8.91 4.87
CA ASN A 42 -0.06 9.09 3.52
C ASN A 42 -0.13 10.57 3.14
N GLU A 43 0.89 11.32 3.52
CA GLU A 43 0.99 12.72 3.14
C GLU A 43 1.44 12.86 1.68
N VAL A 44 0.76 13.70 0.93
CA VAL A 44 1.10 14.03 -0.45
C VAL A 44 1.45 15.51 -0.53
N ASN A 45 2.75 15.81 -0.48
CA ASN A 45 3.27 17.17 -0.51
C ASN A 45 3.54 17.62 -1.94
N GLN A 46 2.82 18.65 -2.38
CA GLN A 46 3.04 19.29 -3.67
C GLN A 46 4.30 20.15 -3.67
N SER A 47 4.99 20.14 -4.81
CA SER A 47 6.05 21.09 -5.12
C SER A 47 5.93 21.54 -6.58
N GLU A 48 6.76 22.48 -7.00
CA GLU A 48 6.82 22.89 -8.41
C GLU A 48 7.17 21.70 -9.34
N ALA A 49 8.05 20.79 -8.89
CA ALA A 49 8.45 19.61 -9.64
C ALA A 49 7.46 18.44 -9.52
N PHE A 50 6.68 18.37 -8.43
CA PHE A 50 5.81 17.25 -8.13
C PHE A 50 4.39 17.73 -7.78
N ASN A 51 3.49 17.64 -8.74
CA ASN A 51 2.09 18.06 -8.60
C ASN A 51 1.25 17.36 -9.69
N ILE A 52 -0.05 17.58 -9.67
CA ILE A 52 -1.00 16.99 -10.62
C ILE A 52 -0.70 17.33 -12.09
N MET A 53 -0.05 18.45 -12.37
CA MET A 53 0.29 18.86 -13.73
C MET A 53 1.52 18.14 -14.28
N THR A 54 2.40 17.67 -13.39
CA THR A 54 3.62 16.92 -13.75
C THR A 54 3.42 15.41 -13.66
N TYR A 55 2.41 14.96 -12.90
CA TYR A 55 2.06 13.56 -12.74
C TYR A 55 0.56 13.43 -12.44
N GLU A 56 -0.24 12.97 -13.42
CA GLU A 56 -1.71 12.95 -13.32
C GLU A 56 -2.24 12.05 -12.20
N TYR A 57 -1.45 11.03 -11.79
CA TYR A 57 -1.81 10.11 -10.71
C TYR A 57 -1.28 10.56 -9.34
N PHE A 58 -0.88 11.82 -9.23
CA PHE A 58 -0.23 12.37 -8.02
C PHE A 58 -1.07 12.20 -6.74
N TYR A 59 -2.39 12.21 -6.84
CA TYR A 59 -3.30 12.04 -5.72
C TYR A 59 -3.85 10.61 -5.57
N ASN A 60 -3.35 9.66 -6.35
CA ASN A 60 -3.69 8.27 -6.11
C ASN A 60 -3.14 7.84 -4.74
N GLY A 61 -3.93 7.04 -4.02
CA GLY A 61 -3.52 6.49 -2.74
C GLY A 61 -2.35 5.51 -2.88
N GLY A 62 -1.85 5.07 -1.75
CA GLY A 62 -0.92 3.95 -1.66
C GLY A 62 -1.65 2.62 -1.50
N GLY A 63 -0.88 1.54 -1.57
CA GLY A 63 -1.34 0.17 -1.32
C GLY A 63 -1.26 -0.23 0.16
N VAL A 64 -1.96 -1.30 0.48
CA VAL A 64 -1.89 -1.98 1.78
C VAL A 64 -1.68 -3.46 1.52
N GLY A 65 -0.62 -4.02 2.09
CA GLY A 65 -0.37 -5.46 2.11
C GLY A 65 -0.56 -6.02 3.51
N ILE A 66 -1.04 -7.25 3.57
CA ILE A 66 -1.23 -8.01 4.80
C ILE A 66 -0.57 -9.37 4.63
N GLY A 67 0.31 -9.74 5.56
CA GLY A 67 1.02 -11.01 5.52
C GLY A 67 1.68 -11.30 6.86
N ASP A 68 2.06 -12.54 7.10
CA ASP A 68 2.78 -12.99 8.30
C ASP A 68 4.27 -13.11 7.96
N ILE A 69 5.07 -12.09 8.31
CA ILE A 69 6.48 -12.04 7.91
C ILE A 69 7.42 -12.85 8.82
N ASN A 70 6.95 -13.26 9.99
CA ASN A 70 7.77 -13.93 10.99
C ASN A 70 7.24 -15.32 11.38
N ASN A 71 6.16 -15.77 10.71
CA ASN A 71 5.51 -17.06 10.92
C ASN A 71 5.00 -17.26 12.37
N ASP A 72 4.53 -16.17 13.02
CA ASP A 72 3.96 -16.24 14.37
C ASP A 72 2.43 -16.45 14.37
N GLY A 73 1.80 -16.50 13.20
CA GLY A 73 0.37 -16.67 12.99
C GLY A 73 -0.44 -15.38 13.15
N LEU A 74 0.20 -14.23 13.30
CA LEU A 74 -0.45 -12.93 13.37
C LEU A 74 -0.18 -12.14 12.07
N PRO A 75 -1.21 -11.64 11.39
CA PRO A 75 -1.00 -10.89 10.16
C PRO A 75 -0.36 -9.52 10.44
N ASP A 76 0.77 -9.26 9.79
CA ASP A 76 1.47 -7.99 9.78
C ASP A 76 0.95 -7.09 8.66
N ILE A 77 1.25 -5.80 8.72
CA ILE A 77 0.71 -4.82 7.77
C ILE A 77 1.83 -3.99 7.16
N PHE A 78 1.84 -3.89 5.83
CA PHE A 78 2.64 -2.89 5.12
C PHE A 78 1.73 -1.83 4.49
N MET A 79 2.00 -0.56 4.81
CA MET A 79 1.34 0.58 4.18
C MET A 79 2.32 1.27 3.26
N THR A 80 1.98 1.45 1.98
CA THR A 80 2.83 2.21 1.06
C THR A 80 2.55 3.70 1.17
N GLY A 81 3.60 4.51 1.02
CA GLY A 81 3.50 5.95 1.09
C GLY A 81 3.96 6.62 -0.21
N ASN A 82 3.28 7.70 -0.60
CA ASN A 82 3.58 8.43 -1.82
C ASN A 82 4.82 9.31 -1.69
N THR A 83 4.91 10.17 -0.68
CA THR A 83 6.05 11.08 -0.51
C THR A 83 6.97 10.72 0.66
N PHE A 84 6.46 10.07 1.70
CA PHE A 84 7.19 9.74 2.92
C PHE A 84 7.58 8.27 3.08
N GLY A 85 7.50 7.48 2.00
CA GLY A 85 7.83 6.07 2.02
C GLY A 85 6.83 5.22 2.80
N GLY A 86 6.93 3.91 2.62
CA GLY A 86 6.07 2.94 3.28
C GLY A 86 6.44 2.66 4.74
N ARG A 87 5.53 1.99 5.43
CA ARG A 87 5.71 1.55 6.81
C ARG A 87 5.33 0.09 6.97
N LEU A 88 6.22 -0.69 7.55
CA LEU A 88 5.98 -2.05 7.98
C LEU A 88 5.64 -2.07 9.47
N TYR A 89 4.54 -2.71 9.80
CA TYR A 89 4.03 -2.87 11.16
C TYR A 89 3.96 -4.34 11.51
N LEU A 90 4.67 -4.73 12.56
CA LEU A 90 4.62 -6.04 13.16
C LEU A 90 3.41 -6.12 14.11
N ASN A 91 2.59 -7.15 13.96
CA ASN A 91 1.45 -7.40 14.84
C ASN A 91 1.92 -8.05 16.15
N LYS A 92 1.58 -7.44 17.28
CA LYS A 92 1.94 -7.93 18.62
C LYS A 92 0.80 -8.71 19.28
N GLY A 93 -0.29 -8.95 18.55
CA GLY A 93 -1.54 -9.46 19.09
C GLY A 93 -2.42 -8.38 19.70
N ASN A 94 -3.66 -8.72 20.00
CA ASN A 94 -4.66 -7.81 20.60
C ASN A 94 -4.88 -6.49 19.83
N LEU A 95 -4.61 -6.46 18.51
CA LEU A 95 -4.65 -5.27 17.65
C LEU A 95 -3.60 -4.20 18.04
N GLU A 96 -2.51 -4.59 18.65
CA GLU A 96 -1.34 -3.75 18.88
C GLU A 96 -0.31 -3.98 17.79
N PHE A 97 0.27 -2.89 17.26
CA PHE A 97 1.24 -2.92 16.17
C PHE A 97 2.50 -2.13 16.52
N GLU A 98 3.63 -2.65 16.11
CA GLU A 98 4.94 -2.01 16.25
C GLU A 98 5.50 -1.65 14.87
N GLN A 99 5.82 -0.38 14.63
CA GLN A 99 6.46 0.03 13.39
C GLN A 99 7.93 -0.39 13.38
N ILE A 100 8.30 -1.30 12.47
CA ILE A 100 9.64 -1.89 12.39
C ILE A 100 10.42 -1.53 11.12
N SER A 101 9.94 -0.67 10.23
CA SER A 101 10.58 -0.40 8.93
C SER A 101 12.08 -0.12 9.04
N GLY A 102 12.51 0.70 10.00
CA GLY A 102 13.91 1.03 10.20
C GLY A 102 14.76 -0.16 10.66
N SER A 103 14.32 -0.89 11.68
CA SER A 103 15.00 -2.10 12.18
C SER A 103 14.94 -3.26 11.17
N ALA A 104 13.93 -3.28 10.32
CA ALA A 104 13.75 -4.25 9.26
C ALA A 104 14.60 -3.97 8.01
N ASN A 105 15.38 -2.87 7.96
CA ASN A 105 16.13 -2.41 6.79
C ASN A 105 15.27 -2.10 5.56
N ILE A 106 14.03 -1.68 5.75
CA ILE A 106 13.12 -1.29 4.67
C ILE A 106 13.17 0.22 4.48
N PHE A 107 13.70 0.63 3.33
CA PHE A 107 13.85 2.04 2.97
C PHE A 107 13.20 2.30 1.61
N THR A 108 11.99 2.83 1.63
CA THR A 108 11.22 3.18 0.44
C THR A 108 11.29 4.68 0.19
N ARG A 109 12.09 5.10 -0.80
CA ARG A 109 12.11 6.47 -1.28
C ARG A 109 11.26 6.59 -2.52
N GLY A 110 10.66 7.76 -2.72
CA GLY A 110 9.82 8.03 -3.88
C GLY A 110 8.39 7.47 -3.71
N PHE A 111 7.66 7.52 -4.80
CA PHE A 111 6.24 7.25 -4.84
C PHE A 111 6.00 5.73 -4.94
N THR A 112 5.52 5.12 -3.85
CA THR A 112 5.21 3.69 -3.80
C THR A 112 3.70 3.50 -3.90
N THR A 113 3.26 2.72 -4.87
CA THR A 113 1.85 2.59 -5.27
C THR A 113 1.21 1.32 -4.75
N ASP A 114 1.96 0.21 -4.71
CA ASP A 114 1.42 -1.09 -4.33
C ASP A 114 2.43 -1.91 -3.54
N VAL A 115 1.93 -2.91 -2.83
CA VAL A 115 2.71 -3.90 -2.09
C VAL A 115 2.09 -5.29 -2.22
N SER A 116 2.92 -6.26 -2.57
CA SER A 116 2.57 -7.68 -2.59
C SER A 116 3.45 -8.45 -1.61
N PHE A 117 2.83 -9.30 -0.79
CA PHE A 117 3.53 -10.31 -0.01
C PHE A 117 3.58 -11.61 -0.80
N VAL A 118 4.76 -12.21 -0.89
CA VAL A 118 5.03 -13.41 -1.69
C VAL A 118 6.21 -14.14 -1.09
N ASP A 119 6.18 -15.46 -1.09
CA ASP A 119 7.36 -16.29 -0.83
C ASP A 119 7.97 -16.61 -2.20
N ILE A 120 8.93 -15.77 -2.66
CA ILE A 120 9.47 -15.87 -4.03
C ILE A 120 10.60 -16.91 -4.14
N ASN A 121 11.15 -17.33 -3.02
CA ASN A 121 12.28 -18.26 -2.95
C ASN A 121 11.94 -19.59 -2.30
N ASP A 122 10.65 -19.82 -2.01
CA ASP A 122 10.10 -21.05 -1.39
C ASP A 122 10.81 -21.42 -0.07
N ASP A 123 11.17 -20.42 0.73
CA ASP A 123 11.82 -20.63 2.03
C ASP A 123 10.83 -20.66 3.22
N GLY A 124 9.54 -20.50 2.95
CA GLY A 124 8.46 -20.51 3.92
C GLY A 124 8.25 -19.17 4.62
N TYR A 125 8.97 -18.11 4.25
CA TYR A 125 8.81 -16.75 4.77
C TYR A 125 8.35 -15.81 3.67
N GLN A 126 7.44 -14.91 4.00
CA GLN A 126 6.95 -13.95 3.03
C GLN A 126 7.95 -12.83 2.78
N ASP A 127 8.25 -12.61 1.51
CA ASP A 127 9.00 -11.48 0.97
C ASP A 127 8.05 -10.34 0.62
N ILE A 128 8.60 -9.16 0.32
CA ILE A 128 7.82 -7.96 0.03
C ILE A 128 8.23 -7.36 -1.31
N TYR A 129 7.32 -7.34 -2.26
CA TYR A 129 7.50 -6.62 -3.52
C TYR A 129 6.74 -5.30 -3.51
N LEU A 130 7.41 -4.22 -3.92
CA LEU A 130 6.87 -2.87 -3.92
C LEU A 130 6.89 -2.29 -5.33
N CYS A 131 5.72 -1.90 -5.82
CA CYS A 131 5.58 -1.12 -7.04
C CYS A 131 5.87 0.35 -6.79
N LYS A 132 6.65 0.94 -7.71
CA LYS A 132 7.02 2.36 -7.64
C LYS A 132 6.67 3.09 -8.92
N SER A 133 6.37 4.36 -8.76
CA SER A 133 5.91 5.21 -9.84
C SER A 133 6.47 6.63 -9.71
N MET A 134 5.96 7.56 -10.44
CA MET A 134 6.27 8.99 -10.44
C MET A 134 7.42 9.38 -11.39
N ALA A 135 7.30 10.60 -11.91
CA ALA A 135 8.37 11.22 -12.70
C ALA A 135 9.58 11.58 -11.82
N GLY A 136 10.78 11.49 -12.36
CA GLY A 136 12.05 11.78 -11.66
C GLY A 136 13.15 10.83 -12.05
N GLU A 137 14.17 10.76 -11.22
CA GLU A 137 15.31 9.87 -11.44
C GLU A 137 14.87 8.40 -11.45
N ILE A 138 15.40 7.64 -12.41
CA ILE A 138 15.03 6.23 -12.63
C ILE A 138 15.21 5.40 -11.35
N GLU A 139 16.28 5.63 -10.59
CA GLU A 139 16.56 4.88 -9.36
C GLU A 139 15.48 5.03 -8.27
N TYR A 140 14.76 6.14 -8.26
CA TYR A 140 13.64 6.33 -7.32
C TYR A 140 12.33 5.68 -7.79
N ARG A 141 12.31 5.19 -9.01
CA ARG A 141 11.17 4.55 -9.66
C ARG A 141 11.34 3.04 -9.83
N GLU A 142 12.56 2.51 -9.65
CA GLU A 142 12.79 1.06 -9.68
C GLU A 142 11.95 0.36 -8.61
N ASN A 143 11.20 -0.66 -9.01
CA ASN A 143 10.48 -1.53 -8.08
C ASN A 143 11.45 -2.22 -7.13
N LEU A 144 11.00 -2.54 -5.93
CA LEU A 144 11.83 -3.12 -4.88
C LEU A 144 11.34 -4.52 -4.54
N LEU A 145 12.26 -5.46 -4.37
CA LEU A 145 12.01 -6.78 -3.80
C LEU A 145 12.83 -6.93 -2.53
N TYR A 146 12.16 -7.01 -1.41
CA TYR A 146 12.77 -7.23 -0.11
C TYR A 146 12.65 -8.71 0.28
N ILE A 147 13.74 -9.45 0.16
CA ILE A 147 13.85 -10.84 0.61
C ILE A 147 13.94 -10.87 2.13
N ASN A 148 13.13 -11.69 2.75
CA ASN A 148 13.07 -11.90 4.19
C ASN A 148 14.32 -12.67 4.67
N ASN A 149 15.03 -12.12 5.65
CA ASN A 149 16.21 -12.78 6.24
C ASN A 149 15.84 -13.71 7.43
N GLN A 150 14.55 -14.02 7.62
CA GLN A 150 14.01 -14.89 8.70
C GLN A 150 14.28 -14.40 10.13
N ASN A 151 14.54 -13.11 10.29
CA ASN A 151 14.87 -12.47 11.57
C ASN A 151 14.27 -11.07 11.70
N ASN A 152 13.14 -10.82 11.02
CA ASN A 152 12.47 -9.51 10.93
C ASN A 152 13.30 -8.42 10.22
N THR A 153 14.32 -8.81 9.45
CA THR A 153 15.06 -7.90 8.57
C THR A 153 14.95 -8.35 7.13
N PHE A 154 15.18 -7.41 6.21
CA PHE A 154 15.04 -7.66 4.78
C PHE A 154 16.24 -7.16 4.00
N THR A 155 16.47 -7.75 2.82
CA THR A 155 17.51 -7.35 1.88
C THR A 155 16.88 -7.09 0.52
N ASN A 156 17.09 -5.89 -0.06
CA ASN A 156 16.59 -5.60 -1.40
C ASN A 156 17.40 -6.35 -2.46
N LYS A 157 16.72 -7.20 -3.23
CA LYS A 157 17.29 -8.04 -4.30
C LYS A 157 16.58 -7.89 -5.65
N ALA A 158 15.77 -6.85 -5.86
CA ALA A 158 15.01 -6.67 -7.10
C ALA A 158 15.90 -6.73 -8.37
N LYS A 159 17.10 -6.15 -8.31
CA LYS A 159 18.06 -6.19 -9.44
C LYS A 159 18.65 -7.59 -9.65
N GLU A 160 18.91 -8.32 -8.58
CA GLU A 160 19.46 -9.69 -8.64
C GLU A 160 18.43 -10.65 -9.29
N TYR A 161 17.15 -10.47 -8.96
CA TYR A 161 16.05 -11.25 -9.54
C TYR A 161 15.59 -10.72 -10.93
N GLY A 162 16.14 -9.61 -11.41
CA GLY A 162 15.78 -9.04 -12.72
C GLY A 162 14.39 -8.38 -12.78
N ILE A 163 13.79 -8.07 -11.64
CA ILE A 163 12.43 -7.52 -11.51
C ILE A 163 12.39 -6.09 -10.95
N ALA A 164 13.52 -5.37 -11.02
CA ALA A 164 13.61 -3.94 -10.68
C ALA A 164 13.04 -3.08 -11.81
N ASP A 165 11.76 -3.31 -12.20
CA ASP A 165 11.11 -2.51 -13.23
C ASP A 165 11.13 -1.02 -12.87
N ALA A 166 11.54 -0.18 -13.80
CA ALA A 166 11.59 1.27 -13.65
C ALA A 166 10.49 1.97 -14.46
N GLY A 167 9.44 1.25 -14.81
CA GLY A 167 8.23 1.78 -15.41
C GLY A 167 7.46 2.69 -14.44
N PHE A 168 6.23 2.97 -14.77
CA PHE A 168 5.32 3.69 -13.87
C PHE A 168 4.36 2.66 -13.26
N SER A 169 4.91 1.85 -12.38
CA SER A 169 4.22 0.69 -11.85
C SER A 169 3.08 1.09 -10.91
N ASN A 170 1.93 0.48 -11.10
CA ASN A 170 0.72 0.73 -10.31
C ASN A 170 0.39 -0.43 -9.40
N GLN A 171 0.52 -1.65 -9.90
CA GLN A 171 0.15 -2.87 -9.20
C GLN A 171 1.00 -4.03 -9.67
N SER A 172 1.19 -5.00 -8.80
CA SER A 172 1.82 -6.28 -9.09
C SER A 172 0.95 -7.46 -8.66
N VAL A 173 1.08 -8.57 -9.39
CA VAL A 173 0.45 -9.83 -9.03
C VAL A 173 1.46 -10.95 -9.29
N PHE A 174 1.66 -11.79 -8.29
CA PHE A 174 2.40 -13.02 -8.42
C PHE A 174 1.42 -14.19 -8.58
N PHE A 175 1.70 -15.09 -9.50
CA PHE A 175 0.85 -16.23 -9.79
C PHE A 175 1.65 -17.29 -10.54
N ASP A 176 1.23 -18.51 -10.47
CA ASP A 176 1.74 -19.60 -11.28
C ASP A 176 0.99 -19.60 -12.62
N ASN A 177 1.66 -19.22 -13.71
CA ASN A 177 1.07 -19.08 -15.04
C ASN A 177 1.09 -20.38 -15.84
N ASP A 178 2.10 -21.18 -15.71
CA ASP A 178 2.27 -22.38 -16.52
C ASP A 178 1.73 -23.63 -15.82
N ASN A 179 1.48 -23.52 -14.50
CA ASN A 179 0.85 -24.58 -13.70
C ASN A 179 1.52 -25.92 -14.02
N ASP A 180 2.86 -25.88 -14.13
CA ASP A 180 3.63 -26.99 -14.59
C ASP A 180 3.59 -28.15 -13.58
N TYR A 181 3.69 -29.33 -14.15
CA TYR A 181 3.37 -30.59 -13.45
C TYR A 181 4.41 -30.97 -12.39
N ASP A 182 5.54 -30.27 -12.31
CA ASP A 182 6.62 -30.58 -11.38
C ASP A 182 6.51 -29.85 -10.05
N ASN A 183 5.59 -28.87 -9.97
CA ASN A 183 5.22 -28.18 -8.74
C ASN A 183 6.43 -27.56 -8.03
N ASP A 184 7.41 -27.05 -8.83
CA ASP A 184 8.63 -26.47 -8.30
C ASP A 184 8.39 -25.07 -7.68
N GLY A 185 7.17 -24.53 -7.84
CA GLY A 185 6.68 -23.36 -7.13
C GLY A 185 7.23 -22.04 -7.65
N ASP A 186 7.83 -22.02 -8.86
CA ASP A 186 8.25 -20.76 -9.43
C ASP A 186 7.05 -19.89 -9.78
N LEU A 187 7.12 -18.62 -9.41
CA LEU A 187 6.04 -17.67 -9.57
C LEU A 187 6.33 -16.66 -10.66
N ASP A 188 5.38 -16.52 -11.56
CA ASP A 188 5.37 -15.43 -12.53
C ASP A 188 4.99 -14.10 -11.88
N LEU A 189 5.55 -13.02 -12.39
CA LEU A 189 5.23 -11.66 -11.98
C LEU A 189 4.60 -10.87 -13.12
N TYR A 190 3.39 -10.43 -12.90
CA TYR A 190 2.75 -9.42 -13.75
C TYR A 190 2.83 -8.04 -13.08
N VAL A 191 3.45 -7.06 -13.76
CA VAL A 191 3.51 -5.66 -13.30
C VAL A 191 2.66 -4.81 -14.23
N MET A 192 1.69 -4.12 -13.68
CA MET A 192 0.87 -3.17 -14.42
C MET A 192 1.51 -1.78 -14.36
N ASN A 193 1.97 -1.32 -15.52
CA ASN A 193 2.48 0.04 -15.71
C ASN A 193 1.41 0.94 -16.32
N HIS A 194 1.25 2.16 -15.82
CA HIS A 194 0.49 3.17 -16.51
C HIS A 194 1.37 3.94 -17.51
N ARG A 195 0.74 4.59 -18.45
CA ARG A 195 1.43 5.40 -19.44
C ARG A 195 1.83 6.74 -18.85
N ALA A 196 3.09 7.11 -19.02
CA ALA A 196 3.64 8.38 -18.55
C ALA A 196 3.88 9.41 -19.65
N ASP A 197 3.62 9.04 -20.89
CA ASP A 197 3.87 9.92 -22.05
C ASP A 197 2.58 10.63 -22.45
N PHE A 198 2.45 11.88 -22.01
CA PHE A 198 1.31 12.74 -22.33
C PHE A 198 1.32 13.25 -23.77
N ASP A 199 2.51 13.44 -24.36
CA ASP A 199 2.63 14.01 -25.71
C ASP A 199 2.16 13.02 -26.77
N ASN A 200 2.17 11.72 -26.46
CA ASN A 200 1.72 10.63 -27.32
C ASN A 200 0.46 9.92 -26.82
N ALA A 201 -0.36 10.59 -26.00
CA ALA A 201 -1.58 10.02 -25.39
C ALA A 201 -2.55 9.41 -26.42
N HIS A 202 -2.46 9.81 -27.68
CA HIS A 202 -3.29 9.32 -28.80
C HIS A 202 -2.55 8.39 -29.78
N SER A 203 -1.31 8.02 -29.51
CA SER A 203 -0.59 7.09 -30.37
C SER A 203 -1.07 5.67 -30.12
N ILE A 204 -1.52 5.00 -31.16
CA ILE A 204 -1.83 3.57 -31.16
C ILE A 204 -0.49 2.85 -31.30
N TYR A 205 -0.07 2.12 -30.27
CA TYR A 205 1.11 1.25 -30.37
C TYR A 205 0.66 -0.09 -30.93
N ASP A 206 1.23 -0.44 -32.10
CA ASP A 206 1.08 -1.78 -32.68
C ASP A 206 2.00 -2.72 -31.88
N THR A 207 1.40 -3.54 -31.04
CA THR A 207 2.13 -4.62 -30.36
C THR A 207 2.31 -5.76 -31.35
N LYS A 208 3.51 -5.88 -31.92
CA LYS A 208 3.87 -7.05 -32.70
C LYS A 208 4.30 -8.17 -31.77
#